data_1bfee2893b9a5f9aa998f2005b8ac480
#
_entry.id   1bfee2893b9a5f9aa998f2005b8ac480
#
_cell.length_a   1.000
_cell.length_b   1.000
_cell.length_c   1.000
_cell.angle_alpha   90.00
_cell.angle_beta   90.00
_cell.angle_gamma   90.00
#
_symmetry.space_group_name_H-M   'P 1'
#
loop_
_entity.id
_entity.type
_entity.pdbx_description
1 polymer ?
#
loop_
_entity_poly.entity_id
_entity_poly.type
_entity_poly.pdbx_seq_one_letter_code
_entity_poly.pdbx_strand_id
1 'polypeptide(L)'
;MATTAATKSRTKKSKGGDAAGGGGSGKGPRVIRKYPNRRLYDTVESRYVTLADIRRLVVERIDFVVLDRKSQQDITRSILLQVIAEQEGGGESLMSRDFLSHVIRSYGSGLQDFVGRYLDESIQLCAKEQRELRDRFKNVVGIDPLETVTQVAQKN
;
A
#
# COMPACT_ATOMS: atom_id res chain seq x y z
N MET A 1 6.03 -42.18 56.51
CA MET A 1 4.86 -42.65 55.75
C MET A 1 4.29 -41.45 55.01
N ALA A 2 4.51 -41.34 53.72
CA ALA A 2 3.66 -40.56 52.83
C ALA A 2 4.31 -40.58 51.44
N THR A 3 3.62 -41.19 50.53
CA THR A 3 4.01 -41.48 49.18
C THR A 3 3.73 -40.29 48.31
N THR A 4 4.72 -39.76 47.60
CA THR A 4 4.56 -38.65 46.67
C THR A 4 4.41 -39.17 45.25
N ALA A 5 3.25 -38.97 44.65
CA ALA A 5 2.97 -39.29 43.26
C ALA A 5 3.48 -38.19 42.31
N ALA A 6 4.37 -38.53 41.38
CA ALA A 6 4.86 -37.65 40.35
C ALA A 6 3.90 -37.61 39.15
N THR A 7 3.33 -36.44 38.87
CA THR A 7 2.52 -36.19 37.67
C THR A 7 3.41 -35.78 36.51
N LYS A 8 3.47 -36.66 35.50
CA LYS A 8 4.25 -36.51 34.25
C LYS A 8 3.45 -35.67 33.26
N SER A 9 3.82 -34.39 33.11
CA SER A 9 3.28 -33.52 32.09
C SER A 9 3.81 -33.86 30.71
N ARG A 10 2.89 -34.18 29.80
CA ARG A 10 3.16 -34.62 28.43
C ARG A 10 3.03 -33.42 27.50
N THR A 11 4.17 -32.83 27.12
CA THR A 11 4.24 -31.77 26.10
C THR A 11 3.87 -32.33 24.73
N LYS A 12 2.79 -31.78 24.18
CA LYS A 12 2.28 -32.11 22.85
C LYS A 12 3.01 -31.24 21.82
N LYS A 13 3.90 -31.89 21.06
CA LYS A 13 4.64 -31.32 19.94
C LYS A 13 3.66 -31.00 18.80
N SER A 14 3.35 -29.75 18.54
CA SER A 14 2.59 -29.34 17.35
C SER A 14 3.55 -29.30 16.16
N LYS A 15 3.28 -30.16 15.21
CA LYS A 15 3.96 -30.31 13.93
C LYS A 15 3.53 -29.18 13.02
N GLY A 16 4.46 -28.28 12.62
CA GLY A 16 4.25 -27.29 11.59
C GLY A 16 3.91 -27.96 10.26
N GLY A 17 2.75 -27.63 9.73
CA GLY A 17 2.36 -28.03 8.39
C GLY A 17 2.64 -26.89 7.43
N ASP A 18 3.62 -27.09 6.55
CA ASP A 18 3.77 -26.30 5.35
C ASP A 18 2.57 -26.58 4.44
N ALA A 19 1.66 -25.63 4.32
CA ALA A 19 0.62 -25.65 3.30
C ALA A 19 1.04 -24.74 2.14
N ALA A 20 1.58 -25.36 1.13
CA ALA A 20 1.75 -24.78 -0.19
C ALA A 20 0.40 -24.70 -0.91
N GLY A 21 0.17 -23.61 -1.58
CA GLY A 21 -0.60 -23.58 -2.80
C GLY A 21 -2.13 -23.52 -2.69
N GLY A 22 -2.69 -22.53 -3.30
CA GLY A 22 -4.09 -22.53 -3.67
C GLY A 22 -4.62 -21.12 -3.91
N GLY A 23 -4.74 -20.72 -5.19
CA GLY A 23 -5.47 -19.53 -5.56
C GLY A 23 -6.92 -19.64 -5.08
N GLY A 24 -7.36 -18.65 -4.35
CA GLY A 24 -8.71 -18.51 -3.89
C GLY A 24 -8.91 -17.09 -3.39
N SER A 25 -9.95 -16.42 -3.85
CA SER A 25 -10.39 -15.10 -3.43
C SER A 25 -10.65 -15.06 -1.91
N GLY A 26 -9.59 -15.02 -1.14
CA GLY A 26 -9.65 -14.85 0.32
C GLY A 26 -9.82 -13.37 0.64
N LYS A 27 -10.74 -13.07 1.53
CA LYS A 27 -11.13 -11.75 2.03
C LYS A 27 -10.02 -10.97 2.78
N GLY A 28 -8.78 -11.06 2.38
CA GLY A 28 -7.65 -10.39 3.00
C GLY A 28 -6.84 -9.58 1.99
N PRO A 29 -6.02 -8.62 2.45
CA PRO A 29 -5.18 -7.85 1.59
C PRO A 29 -4.15 -8.75 0.87
N ARG A 30 -3.80 -8.38 -0.35
CA ARG A 30 -2.76 -9.02 -1.15
C ARG A 30 -1.42 -8.91 -0.46
N VAL A 31 -0.73 -10.01 -0.23
CA VAL A 31 0.54 -10.04 0.50
C VAL A 31 1.72 -9.98 -0.47
N ILE A 32 2.55 -8.97 -0.29
CA ILE A 32 3.82 -8.79 -1.01
C ILE A 32 4.95 -8.96 -0.01
N ARG A 33 6.00 -9.70 -0.37
CA ARG A 33 7.15 -9.95 0.52
C ARG A 33 8.40 -9.25 -0.01
N LYS A 34 9.05 -8.46 0.85
CA LYS A 34 10.34 -7.85 0.56
C LYS A 34 11.48 -8.76 1.01
N TYR A 35 12.35 -9.09 0.09
CA TYR A 35 13.55 -9.87 0.35
C TYR A 35 14.76 -8.98 0.69
N PRO A 36 15.82 -9.50 1.35
CA PRO A 36 17.03 -8.74 1.71
C PRO A 36 17.75 -8.11 0.51
N ASN A 37 17.63 -8.70 -0.67
CA ASN A 37 18.16 -8.19 -1.94
C ASN A 37 17.32 -7.06 -2.56
N ARG A 38 16.46 -6.40 -1.78
CA ARG A 38 15.56 -5.32 -2.17
C ARG A 38 14.47 -5.70 -3.18
N ARG A 39 14.32 -6.97 -3.53
CA ARG A 39 13.27 -7.45 -4.44
C ARG A 39 11.95 -7.63 -3.71
N LEU A 40 10.88 -7.23 -4.38
CA LEU A 40 9.51 -7.44 -3.92
C LEU A 40 8.94 -8.65 -4.65
N TYR A 41 8.27 -9.53 -3.94
CA TYR A 41 7.65 -10.74 -4.47
C TYR A 41 6.17 -10.77 -4.12
N ASP A 42 5.34 -10.86 -5.14
CA ASP A 42 3.91 -10.96 -5.01
C ASP A 42 3.51 -12.42 -4.80
N THR A 43 2.88 -12.71 -3.69
CA THR A 43 2.47 -14.08 -3.34
C THR A 43 1.23 -14.55 -4.10
N VAL A 44 0.41 -13.63 -4.62
CA VAL A 44 -0.80 -13.95 -5.40
C VAL A 44 -0.43 -14.25 -6.84
N GLU A 45 0.34 -13.38 -7.48
CA GLU A 45 0.81 -13.59 -8.86
C GLU A 45 2.04 -14.49 -8.97
N SER A 46 2.64 -14.86 -7.83
CA SER A 46 3.84 -15.71 -7.77
C SER A 46 5.00 -15.20 -8.62
N ARG A 47 5.20 -13.88 -8.63
CA ARG A 47 6.26 -13.22 -9.40
C ARG A 47 6.94 -12.07 -8.65
N TYR A 48 8.12 -11.69 -9.09
CA TYR A 48 8.74 -10.44 -8.63
C TYR A 48 8.02 -9.23 -9.22
N VAL A 49 7.86 -8.19 -8.39
CA VAL A 49 7.21 -6.94 -8.75
C VAL A 49 8.13 -5.75 -8.49
N THR A 50 7.91 -4.68 -9.23
CA THR A 50 8.64 -3.42 -9.14
C THR A 50 7.83 -2.37 -8.36
N LEU A 51 8.44 -1.22 -8.07
CA LEU A 51 7.71 -0.08 -7.48
C LEU A 51 6.60 0.43 -8.43
N ALA A 52 6.80 0.35 -9.74
CA ALA A 52 5.76 0.67 -10.73
C ALA A 52 4.55 -0.28 -10.63
N ASP A 53 4.78 -1.58 -10.36
CA ASP A 53 3.68 -2.53 -10.11
C ASP A 53 2.94 -2.18 -8.82
N ILE A 54 3.65 -1.80 -7.75
CA ILE A 54 3.03 -1.32 -6.50
C ILE A 54 2.18 -0.08 -6.76
N ARG A 55 2.70 0.89 -7.53
CA ARG A 55 1.93 2.07 -7.93
C ARG A 55 0.63 1.68 -8.63
N ARG A 56 0.68 0.71 -9.54
CA ARG A 56 -0.51 0.21 -10.25
C ARG A 56 -1.54 -0.35 -9.27
N LEU A 57 -1.12 -1.15 -8.28
CA LEU A 57 -2.04 -1.67 -7.25
C LEU A 57 -2.76 -0.54 -6.50
N VAL A 58 -2.03 0.53 -6.16
CA VAL A 58 -2.63 1.70 -5.49
C VAL A 58 -3.64 2.40 -6.39
N VAL A 59 -3.31 2.63 -7.66
CA VAL A 59 -4.19 3.29 -8.64
C VAL A 59 -5.46 2.46 -8.90
N GLU A 60 -5.31 1.15 -8.99
CA GLU A 60 -6.42 0.18 -9.18
C GLU A 60 -7.20 -0.07 -7.88
N ARG A 61 -6.80 0.53 -6.76
CA ARG A 61 -7.42 0.37 -5.44
C ARG A 61 -7.45 -1.07 -4.95
N ILE A 62 -6.45 -1.84 -5.32
CA ILE A 62 -6.25 -3.19 -4.82
C ILE A 62 -5.63 -3.11 -3.43
N ASP A 63 -6.28 -3.73 -2.46
CA ASP A 63 -5.80 -3.75 -1.08
C ASP A 63 -4.61 -4.71 -0.95
N PHE A 64 -3.50 -4.23 -0.37
CA PHE A 64 -2.27 -5.01 -0.21
C PHE A 64 -1.50 -4.62 1.04
N VAL A 65 -0.62 -5.51 1.46
CA VAL A 65 0.34 -5.31 2.54
C VAL A 65 1.72 -5.77 2.09
N VAL A 66 2.76 -5.03 2.46
CA VAL A 66 4.15 -5.41 2.19
C VAL A 66 4.81 -5.83 3.50
N LEU A 67 5.24 -7.07 3.57
CA LEU A 67 5.92 -7.64 4.73
C LEU A 67 7.40 -7.84 4.44
N ASP A 68 8.26 -7.45 5.37
CA ASP A 68 9.66 -7.82 5.32
C ASP A 68 9.82 -9.32 5.55
N ARG A 69 10.52 -10.01 4.64
CA ARG A 69 10.66 -11.46 4.69
C ARG A 69 11.39 -11.95 5.95
N LYS A 70 12.35 -11.18 6.45
CA LYS A 70 13.19 -11.55 7.59
C LYS A 70 12.52 -11.24 8.93
N SER A 71 12.04 -10.01 9.09
CA SER A 71 11.45 -9.53 10.36
C SER A 71 9.95 -9.77 10.47
N GLN A 72 9.27 -10.10 9.36
CA GLN A 72 7.80 -10.19 9.25
C GLN A 72 7.05 -8.90 9.61
N GLN A 73 7.76 -7.78 9.68
CA GLN A 73 7.16 -6.48 9.96
C GLN A 73 6.45 -5.92 8.73
N ASP A 74 5.35 -5.22 8.97
CA ASP A 74 4.66 -4.45 7.94
C ASP A 74 5.51 -3.21 7.58
N ILE A 75 5.97 -3.18 6.35
CA ILE A 75 6.76 -2.10 5.77
C ILE A 75 6.02 -1.39 4.62
N THR A 76 4.72 -1.58 4.50
CA THR A 76 3.88 -1.00 3.43
C THR A 76 4.10 0.50 3.30
N ARG A 77 4.06 1.23 4.42
CA ARG A 77 4.31 2.68 4.43
C ARG A 77 5.68 3.05 3.85
N SER A 78 6.72 2.32 4.21
CA SER A 78 8.07 2.57 3.69
C SER A 78 8.16 2.36 2.19
N ILE A 79 7.47 1.35 1.66
CA ILE A 79 7.42 1.08 0.22
C ILE A 79 6.61 2.16 -0.50
N LEU A 80 5.49 2.60 0.04
CA LEU A 80 4.70 3.70 -0.55
C LEU A 80 5.51 5.00 -0.64
N LEU A 81 6.31 5.32 0.38
CA LEU A 81 7.23 6.47 0.34
C LEU A 81 8.29 6.33 -0.76
N GLN A 82 8.80 5.11 -1.01
CA GLN A 82 9.72 4.85 -2.11
C GLN A 82 9.05 5.03 -3.48
N VAL A 83 7.79 4.59 -3.63
CA VAL A 83 6.99 4.82 -4.85
C VAL A 83 6.84 6.32 -5.11
N ILE A 84 6.51 7.11 -4.08
CA ILE A 84 6.40 8.56 -4.20
C ILE A 84 7.73 9.18 -4.62
N ALA A 85 8.83 8.80 -3.96
CA ALA A 85 10.16 9.32 -4.27
C ALA A 85 10.58 9.02 -5.72
N GLU A 86 10.24 7.83 -6.23
CA GLU A 86 10.51 7.45 -7.62
C GLU A 86 9.69 8.31 -8.60
N GLN A 87 8.41 8.57 -8.29
CA GLN A 87 7.56 9.43 -9.14
C GLN A 87 8.04 10.88 -9.14
N GLU A 88 8.43 11.42 -7.98
CA GLU A 88 8.95 12.78 -7.85
C GLU A 88 10.30 12.98 -8.57
N GLY A 89 11.11 11.92 -8.70
CA GLY A 89 12.38 11.96 -9.40
C GLY A 89 12.29 11.78 -10.92
N GLY A 90 11.17 11.29 -11.44
CA GLY A 90 11.05 10.82 -12.82
C GLY A 90 10.33 11.75 -13.80
N GLY A 91 9.87 12.94 -13.39
CA GLY A 91 9.09 13.79 -14.30
C GLY A 91 8.49 15.03 -13.65
N GLU A 92 7.20 15.25 -13.89
CA GLU A 92 6.47 16.36 -13.27
C GLU A 92 6.33 16.14 -11.77
N SER A 93 7.08 16.92 -10.99
CA SER A 93 7.05 16.88 -9.53
C SER A 93 5.73 17.43 -9.00
N LEU A 94 5.03 16.66 -8.19
CA LEU A 94 3.81 17.08 -7.49
C LEU A 94 4.15 17.95 -6.27
N MET A 95 5.28 17.68 -5.62
CA MET A 95 5.68 18.32 -4.38
C MET A 95 6.79 19.34 -4.60
N SER A 96 6.52 20.62 -4.31
CA SER A 96 7.55 21.65 -4.38
C SER A 96 8.65 21.43 -3.32
N ARG A 97 9.84 21.96 -3.59
CA ARG A 97 10.96 21.95 -2.63
C ARG A 97 10.56 22.57 -1.29
N ASP A 98 9.80 23.67 -1.33
CA ASP A 98 9.36 24.38 -0.13
C ASP A 98 8.38 23.52 0.67
N PHE A 99 7.43 22.87 0.00
CA PHE A 99 6.52 21.92 0.64
C PHE A 99 7.28 20.82 1.36
N LEU A 100 8.23 20.15 0.70
CA LEU A 100 9.04 19.11 1.30
C LEU A 100 9.85 19.63 2.49
N SER A 101 10.40 20.84 2.38
CA SER A 101 11.14 21.49 3.48
C SER A 101 10.24 21.76 4.69
N HIS A 102 9.00 22.19 4.48
CA HIS A 102 8.02 22.38 5.55
C HIS A 102 7.63 21.06 6.22
N VAL A 103 7.39 20.02 5.43
CA VAL A 103 7.10 18.68 5.96
C VAL A 103 8.26 18.19 6.83
N ILE A 104 9.51 18.31 6.36
CA ILE A 104 10.68 17.88 7.11
C ILE A 104 10.80 18.66 8.43
N ARG A 105 10.58 19.97 8.43
CA ARG A 105 10.65 20.80 9.65
C ARG A 105 9.54 20.47 10.65
N SER A 106 8.43 19.92 10.22
CA SER A 106 7.34 19.52 11.11
C SER A 106 7.66 18.25 11.93
N TYR A 107 8.62 17.44 11.48
CA TYR A 107 9.08 16.30 12.25
C TYR A 107 9.85 16.77 13.50
N GLY A 108 9.47 16.22 14.66
CA GLY A 108 10.07 16.58 15.94
C GLY A 108 9.58 17.90 16.56
N SER A 109 8.75 18.68 15.87
CA SER A 109 7.95 19.75 16.47
C SER A 109 6.67 19.13 17.02
N GLY A 110 6.12 19.60 18.13
CA GLY A 110 4.84 19.11 18.65
C GLY A 110 3.63 19.29 17.71
N LEU A 111 3.87 19.76 16.49
CA LEU A 111 2.88 19.97 15.44
C LEU A 111 2.72 18.77 14.48
N GLN A 112 3.50 17.69 14.66
CA GLN A 112 3.51 16.56 13.74
C GLN A 112 2.13 15.94 13.54
N ASP A 113 1.38 15.73 14.63
CA ASP A 113 0.04 15.15 14.58
C ASP A 113 -0.97 16.09 13.91
N PHE A 114 -0.81 17.40 14.14
CA PHE A 114 -1.67 18.41 13.50
C PHE A 114 -1.44 18.45 12.00
N VAL A 115 -0.19 18.50 11.57
CA VAL A 115 0.18 18.52 10.14
C VAL A 115 -0.28 17.23 9.45
N GLY A 116 -0.11 16.07 10.09
CA GLY A 116 -0.58 14.78 9.56
C GLY A 116 -2.08 14.78 9.31
N ARG A 117 -2.89 15.18 10.30
CA ARG A 117 -4.35 15.25 10.16
C ARG A 117 -4.78 16.25 9.08
N TYR A 118 -4.16 17.42 9.05
CA TYR A 118 -4.47 18.44 8.05
C TYR A 118 -4.21 17.95 6.63
N LEU A 119 -3.09 17.25 6.40
CA LEU A 119 -2.78 16.66 5.10
C LEU A 119 -3.80 15.57 4.72
N ASP A 120 -4.14 14.67 5.65
CA ASP A 120 -5.13 13.62 5.41
C ASP A 120 -6.50 14.21 5.06
N GLU A 121 -6.98 15.18 5.83
CA GLU A 121 -8.25 15.86 5.58
C GLU A 121 -8.25 16.61 4.24
N SER A 122 -7.15 17.30 3.92
CA SER A 122 -7.01 18.04 2.67
C SER A 122 -7.05 17.11 1.45
N ILE A 123 -6.36 15.97 1.52
CA ILE A 123 -6.37 14.98 0.45
C ILE A 123 -7.76 14.35 0.28
N GLN A 124 -8.44 14.03 1.40
CA GLN A 124 -9.79 13.50 1.36
C GLN A 124 -10.78 14.49 0.75
N LEU A 125 -10.67 15.76 1.10
CA LEU A 125 -11.51 16.82 0.54
C LEU A 125 -11.28 16.95 -0.96
N CYS A 126 -10.02 17.04 -1.42
CA CYS A 126 -9.69 17.07 -2.84
C CYS A 126 -10.23 15.85 -3.60
N ALA A 127 -10.11 14.65 -3.03
CA ALA A 127 -10.62 13.44 -3.65
C ALA A 127 -12.15 13.44 -3.75
N LYS A 128 -12.85 14.01 -2.77
CA LYS A 128 -14.29 14.18 -2.77
C LYS A 128 -14.74 15.16 -3.86
N GLU A 129 -14.14 16.34 -3.90
CA GLU A 129 -14.41 17.37 -4.91
C GLU A 129 -14.20 16.84 -6.33
N GLN A 130 -13.10 16.10 -6.57
CA GLN A 130 -12.87 15.47 -7.86
C GLN A 130 -13.97 14.49 -8.26
N ARG A 131 -14.47 13.68 -7.31
CA ARG A 131 -15.57 12.74 -7.58
C ARG A 131 -16.85 13.48 -7.92
N GLU A 132 -17.22 14.50 -7.13
CA GLU A 132 -18.42 15.30 -7.35
C GLU A 132 -18.37 16.01 -8.71
N LEU A 133 -17.22 16.59 -9.08
CA LEU A 133 -17.03 17.20 -10.38
C LEU A 133 -17.22 16.16 -11.51
N ARG A 134 -16.61 14.99 -11.38
CA ARG A 134 -16.75 13.90 -12.37
C ARG A 134 -18.20 13.46 -12.52
N ASP A 135 -18.91 13.29 -11.41
CA ASP A 135 -20.31 12.87 -11.41
C ASP A 135 -21.22 13.95 -12.01
N ARG A 136 -20.95 15.23 -11.74
CA ARG A 136 -21.64 16.36 -12.39
C ARG A 136 -21.40 16.37 -13.90
N PHE A 137 -20.15 16.17 -14.35
CA PHE A 137 -19.84 16.09 -15.78
C PHE A 137 -20.52 14.89 -16.45
N LYS A 138 -20.53 13.71 -15.82
CA LYS A 138 -21.27 12.53 -16.35
C LYS A 138 -22.76 12.81 -16.52
N ASN A 139 -23.35 13.50 -15.55
CA ASN A 139 -24.78 13.83 -15.58
C ASN A 139 -25.16 14.89 -16.62
N VAL A 140 -24.23 15.80 -16.94
CA VAL A 140 -24.48 16.90 -17.89
C VAL A 140 -24.13 16.51 -19.31
N VAL A 141 -23.06 15.75 -19.53
CA VAL A 141 -22.53 15.46 -20.87
C VAL A 141 -22.83 14.02 -21.32
N GLY A 142 -23.23 13.13 -20.40
CA GLY A 142 -23.51 11.72 -20.72
C GLY A 142 -22.31 10.90 -21.22
N ILE A 143 -21.12 11.47 -21.19
CA ILE A 143 -19.86 10.87 -21.68
C ILE A 143 -18.81 10.95 -20.57
N ASP A 144 -18.10 9.85 -20.33
CA ASP A 144 -16.99 9.85 -19.39
C ASP A 144 -15.79 10.61 -20.01
N PRO A 145 -15.33 11.72 -19.44
CA PRO A 145 -14.26 12.53 -20.03
C PRO A 145 -12.93 11.75 -20.15
N LEU A 146 -12.74 10.68 -19.37
CA LEU A 146 -11.57 9.81 -19.49
C LEU A 146 -11.67 8.86 -20.70
N GLU A 147 -12.85 8.40 -21.08
CA GLU A 147 -13.03 7.59 -22.30
C GLU A 147 -12.77 8.42 -23.56
N THR A 148 -13.19 9.69 -23.54
CA THR A 148 -12.98 10.58 -24.69
C THR A 148 -11.50 10.87 -24.91
N VAL A 149 -10.73 11.10 -23.84
CA VAL A 149 -9.28 11.35 -23.94
C VAL A 149 -8.52 10.09 -24.40
N THR A 150 -8.93 8.91 -23.92
CA THR A 150 -8.30 7.65 -24.35
C THR A 150 -8.62 7.30 -25.81
N GLN A 151 -9.83 7.59 -26.28
CA GLN A 151 -10.19 7.38 -27.69
C GLN A 151 -9.48 8.35 -28.64
N VAL A 152 -9.26 9.59 -28.23
CA VAL A 152 -8.48 10.57 -29.03
C VAL A 152 -7.00 10.20 -29.06
N ALA A 153 -6.44 9.70 -27.97
CA ALA A 153 -5.05 9.28 -27.91
C ALA A 153 -4.74 8.00 -28.72
N GLN A 154 -5.74 7.14 -28.96
CA GLN A 154 -5.61 5.93 -29.77
C GLN A 154 -5.81 6.16 -31.28
N LYS A 155 -6.25 7.34 -31.68
CA LYS A 155 -6.58 7.65 -33.08
C LYS A 155 -5.50 8.45 -33.82
N ASN A 156 -4.38 8.73 -33.14
CA ASN A 156 -3.21 9.40 -33.72
C ASN A 156 -2.03 8.39 -33.81
#